data_801d51ea673abc82340c3255f84c9e83
#
_entry.id   801d51ea673abc82340c3255f84c9e83
#
_cell.length_a   1.000
_cell.length_b   1.000
_cell.length_c   1.000
_cell.angle_alpha   90.00
_cell.angle_beta   90.00
_cell.angle_gamma   90.00
#
_symmetry.space_group_name_H-M   'P 1'
#
loop_
_entity.id
_entity.type
_entity.pdbx_description
1 polymer ?
#
loop_
_entity_poly.entity_id
_entity_poly.type
_entity_poly.pdbx_seq_one_letter_code
_entity_poly.pdbx_strand_id
1 'polypeptide(L)'
;MRMAERLSAISKIKGIRAVEVSQLDVTSEFPMKEFKRVFKEYGLVCSGVSAELAHDRRFALGAFAHQHPKTRNAAIDEGRKAVDIARQLGAMDVTIRLFSDGFDYPFHIDYATHWNTLISSIKTIAKYASPDINVAIAYKPREPRKFLTVSSVGKALSLCQEIAMKNVGVSMSFSHAMMAYENPAESIAFLSRSNKLFQVYFSDCYRFDDDALMPGSVNMWELMEALMYLKTTKYKGYLTLDMMPFRIDPVQACQIAVGNLLIFWKKLEKLDTTELRKAQKTMDAVESQKIIRRVMLQG
;
A
#
# COMPACT_ATOMS: atom_id res chain seq x y z
N MET A 1 -3.41 17.74 -16.31
CA MET A 1 -1.94 17.75 -16.24
C MET A 1 -1.43 16.49 -16.90
N ARG A 2 -0.54 16.59 -17.90
CA ARG A 2 0.07 15.43 -18.59
C ARG A 2 1.06 14.72 -17.65
N MET A 3 1.40 13.47 -17.91
CA MET A 3 2.27 12.65 -17.04
C MET A 3 3.62 13.33 -16.76
N ALA A 4 4.31 13.85 -17.77
CA ALA A 4 5.57 14.57 -17.59
C ALA A 4 5.44 15.81 -16.67
N GLU A 5 4.34 16.54 -16.76
CA GLU A 5 4.06 17.70 -15.90
C GLU A 5 3.82 17.28 -14.45
N ARG A 6 3.12 16.15 -14.22
CA ARG A 6 2.93 15.56 -12.88
C ARG A 6 4.26 15.18 -12.26
N LEU A 7 5.11 14.46 -13.01
CA LEU A 7 6.42 14.04 -12.53
C LEU A 7 7.34 15.24 -12.25
N SER A 8 7.30 16.27 -13.08
CA SER A 8 8.01 17.55 -12.82
C SER A 8 7.51 18.23 -11.55
N ALA A 9 6.20 18.27 -11.31
CA ALA A 9 5.65 18.87 -10.10
C ALA A 9 6.06 18.09 -8.84
N ILE A 10 5.96 16.75 -8.88
CA ILE A 10 6.35 15.87 -7.78
C ILE A 10 7.83 16.00 -7.44
N SER A 11 8.72 16.08 -8.43
CA SER A 11 10.17 16.19 -8.21
C SER A 11 10.60 17.42 -7.44
N LYS A 12 9.78 18.47 -7.43
CA LYS A 12 10.02 19.72 -6.71
C LYS A 12 9.58 19.67 -5.24
N ILE A 13 8.85 18.63 -4.83
CA ILE A 13 8.37 18.48 -3.46
C ILE A 13 9.51 17.94 -2.60
N LYS A 14 9.97 18.75 -1.64
CA LYS A 14 11.04 18.35 -0.72
C LYS A 14 10.63 17.12 0.08
N GLY A 15 11.44 16.07 0.02
CA GLY A 15 11.18 14.80 0.72
C GLY A 15 10.70 13.69 -0.21
N ILE A 16 10.19 14.00 -1.40
CA ILE A 16 9.84 12.98 -2.40
C ILE A 16 11.07 12.71 -3.28
N ARG A 17 11.39 11.41 -3.42
CA ARG A 17 12.49 10.93 -4.28
C ARG A 17 12.06 9.77 -5.19
N ALA A 18 10.91 9.18 -4.89
CA ALA A 18 10.43 8.00 -5.59
C ALA A 18 8.95 8.15 -5.96
N VAL A 19 8.56 7.47 -7.03
CA VAL A 19 7.18 7.45 -7.53
C VAL A 19 6.79 6.01 -7.81
N GLU A 20 5.62 5.61 -7.33
CA GLU A 20 4.98 4.38 -7.81
C GLU A 20 4.28 4.66 -9.13
N VAL A 21 4.39 3.71 -10.06
CA VAL A 21 3.80 3.77 -11.40
C VAL A 21 2.72 2.71 -11.51
N SER A 22 1.54 3.04 -12.05
CA SER A 22 0.57 2.02 -12.43
C SER A 22 0.95 1.42 -13.79
N GLN A 23 0.64 0.14 -13.99
CA GLN A 23 0.78 -0.47 -15.32
C GLN A 23 -0.08 0.24 -16.39
N LEU A 24 -1.10 0.99 -15.97
CA LEU A 24 -1.95 1.80 -16.84
C LEU A 24 -1.30 3.11 -17.29
N ASP A 25 -0.29 3.59 -16.56
CA ASP A 25 0.40 4.85 -16.88
C ASP A 25 1.31 4.71 -18.10
N VAL A 26 1.73 3.48 -18.42
CA VAL A 26 2.56 3.21 -19.61
C VAL A 26 1.66 3.04 -20.82
N THR A 27 1.55 4.10 -21.60
CA THR A 27 0.67 4.22 -22.78
C THR A 27 1.46 4.55 -24.05
N SER A 28 0.77 4.60 -25.19
CA SER A 28 1.36 5.10 -26.45
C SER A 28 1.75 6.59 -26.37
N GLU A 29 1.03 7.39 -25.58
CA GLU A 29 1.31 8.81 -25.38
C GLU A 29 2.47 9.05 -24.39
N PHE A 30 2.65 8.15 -23.44
CA PHE A 30 3.76 8.19 -22.49
C PHE A 30 4.40 6.79 -22.34
N PRO A 31 5.23 6.40 -23.32
CA PRO A 31 5.82 5.07 -23.37
C PRO A 31 6.97 4.92 -22.37
N MET A 32 7.39 3.70 -22.12
CA MET A 32 8.48 3.34 -21.20
C MET A 32 9.75 4.17 -21.40
N LYS A 33 10.10 4.50 -22.65
CA LYS A 33 11.26 5.34 -22.97
C LYS A 33 11.15 6.74 -22.34
N GLU A 34 9.95 7.31 -22.32
CA GLU A 34 9.68 8.62 -21.70
C GLU A 34 9.75 8.55 -20.18
N PHE A 35 9.24 7.48 -19.56
CA PHE A 35 9.43 7.28 -18.11
C PHE A 35 10.91 7.27 -17.73
N LYS A 36 11.74 6.47 -18.42
CA LYS A 36 13.18 6.40 -18.15
C LYS A 36 13.87 7.74 -18.35
N ARG A 37 13.51 8.50 -19.39
CA ARG A 37 14.04 9.83 -19.65
C ARG A 37 13.70 10.81 -18.54
N VAL A 38 12.41 10.92 -18.19
CA VAL A 38 11.89 11.86 -17.22
C VAL A 38 12.36 11.52 -15.80
N PHE A 39 12.43 10.24 -15.42
CA PHE A 39 12.98 9.83 -14.13
C PHE A 39 14.46 10.23 -14.00
N LYS A 40 15.26 10.02 -15.04
CA LYS A 40 16.66 10.44 -15.06
C LYS A 40 16.79 11.97 -15.00
N GLU A 41 15.97 12.70 -15.76
CA GLU A 41 15.98 14.17 -15.82
C GLU A 41 15.67 14.80 -14.47
N TYR A 42 14.69 14.25 -13.73
CA TYR A 42 14.26 14.82 -12.45
C TYR A 42 14.85 14.12 -11.22
N GLY A 43 15.74 13.16 -11.40
CA GLY A 43 16.37 12.42 -10.30
C GLY A 43 15.38 11.59 -9.50
N LEU A 44 14.29 11.14 -10.11
CA LEU A 44 13.29 10.26 -9.52
C LEU A 44 13.65 8.79 -9.72
N VAL A 45 13.22 7.94 -8.80
CA VAL A 45 13.28 6.48 -8.92
C VAL A 45 11.89 5.87 -8.87
N CYS A 46 11.73 4.68 -9.42
CA CYS A 46 10.50 3.91 -9.30
C CYS A 46 10.48 3.17 -7.96
N SER A 47 9.54 3.51 -7.07
CA SER A 47 9.39 2.82 -5.77
C SER A 47 8.69 1.47 -5.88
N GLY A 48 7.89 1.28 -6.92
CA GLY A 48 7.10 0.09 -7.17
C GLY A 48 6.21 0.27 -8.39
N VAL A 49 5.57 -0.80 -8.82
CA VAL A 49 4.57 -0.76 -9.89
C VAL A 49 3.29 -1.43 -9.42
N SER A 50 2.15 -0.75 -9.56
CA SER A 50 0.84 -1.33 -9.22
C SER A 50 0.14 -1.94 -10.43
N ALA A 51 -0.53 -3.06 -10.20
CA ALA A 51 -1.48 -3.67 -11.12
C ALA A 51 -2.91 -3.24 -10.72
N GLU A 52 -3.47 -2.30 -11.49
CA GLU A 52 -4.78 -1.70 -11.28
C GLU A 52 -5.81 -2.28 -12.24
N LEU A 53 -6.83 -2.96 -11.71
CA LEU A 53 -7.85 -3.62 -12.52
C LEU A 53 -9.28 -3.15 -12.21
N ALA A 54 -9.50 -2.49 -11.07
CA ALA A 54 -10.84 -2.21 -10.56
C ALA A 54 -11.68 -1.30 -11.47
N HIS A 55 -11.04 -0.48 -12.30
CA HIS A 55 -11.72 0.44 -13.22
C HIS A 55 -11.94 -0.14 -14.62
N ASP A 56 -11.41 -1.32 -14.90
CA ASP A 56 -11.57 -1.99 -16.19
C ASP A 56 -12.84 -2.87 -16.19
N ARG A 57 -13.77 -2.57 -17.09
CA ARG A 57 -15.04 -3.32 -17.24
C ARG A 57 -14.86 -4.82 -17.46
N ARG A 58 -13.73 -5.26 -18.02
CA ARG A 58 -13.41 -6.68 -18.16
C ARG A 58 -13.40 -7.41 -16.83
N PHE A 59 -13.07 -6.71 -15.74
CA PHE A 59 -12.90 -7.25 -14.39
C PHE A 59 -14.02 -6.82 -13.43
N ALA A 60 -15.13 -6.31 -13.95
CA ALA A 60 -16.26 -5.86 -13.13
C ALA A 60 -16.86 -6.95 -12.22
N LEU A 61 -16.75 -8.23 -12.61
CA LEU A 61 -17.25 -9.38 -11.83
C LEU A 61 -16.13 -10.20 -11.17
N GLY A 62 -14.93 -9.61 -11.03
CA GLY A 62 -13.74 -10.24 -10.49
C GLY A 62 -12.60 -10.29 -11.51
N ALA A 63 -11.38 -10.39 -11.01
CA ALA A 63 -10.16 -10.40 -11.80
C ALA A 63 -9.37 -11.72 -11.59
N PHE A 64 -8.51 -11.74 -10.58
CA PHE A 64 -7.61 -12.86 -10.30
C PHE A 64 -8.34 -14.10 -9.76
N ALA A 65 -9.49 -13.92 -9.11
CA ALA A 65 -10.34 -15.00 -8.63
C ALA A 65 -11.54 -15.32 -9.54
N HIS A 66 -11.59 -14.71 -10.75
CA HIS A 66 -12.69 -14.92 -11.69
C HIS A 66 -12.76 -16.37 -12.16
N GLN A 67 -13.98 -16.98 -12.13
CA GLN A 67 -14.15 -18.40 -12.45
C GLN A 67 -13.90 -18.69 -13.95
N HIS A 68 -14.23 -17.73 -14.82
CA HIS A 68 -14.00 -17.90 -16.26
C HIS A 68 -12.50 -17.73 -16.61
N PRO A 69 -11.84 -18.76 -17.19
CA PRO A 69 -10.39 -18.76 -17.41
C PRO A 69 -9.89 -17.60 -18.27
N LYS A 70 -10.65 -17.20 -19.31
CA LYS A 70 -10.25 -16.09 -20.20
C LYS A 70 -10.09 -14.77 -19.44
N THR A 71 -11.04 -14.42 -18.58
CA THR A 71 -10.98 -13.19 -17.76
C THR A 71 -9.85 -13.27 -16.75
N ARG A 72 -9.71 -14.41 -16.06
CA ARG A 72 -8.64 -14.64 -15.09
C ARG A 72 -7.24 -14.56 -15.72
N ASN A 73 -7.05 -15.17 -16.89
CA ASN A 73 -5.76 -15.10 -17.60
C ASN A 73 -5.44 -13.67 -18.04
N ALA A 74 -6.43 -12.90 -18.50
CA ALA A 74 -6.23 -11.49 -18.80
C ALA A 74 -5.78 -10.69 -17.55
N ALA A 75 -6.33 -10.97 -16.37
CA ALA A 75 -5.88 -10.35 -15.13
C ALA A 75 -4.43 -10.76 -14.77
N ILE A 76 -4.09 -12.04 -14.92
CA ILE A 76 -2.71 -12.52 -14.71
C ILE A 76 -1.74 -11.83 -15.68
N ASP A 77 -2.13 -11.61 -16.93
CA ASP A 77 -1.29 -10.94 -17.92
C ASP A 77 -1.07 -9.45 -17.58
N GLU A 78 -2.08 -8.77 -17.04
CA GLU A 78 -1.88 -7.41 -16.50
C GLU A 78 -0.90 -7.41 -15.29
N GLY A 79 -0.98 -8.42 -14.42
CA GLY A 79 0.00 -8.59 -13.34
C GLY A 79 1.42 -8.83 -13.85
N ARG A 80 1.59 -9.66 -14.89
CA ARG A 80 2.89 -9.88 -15.56
C ARG A 80 3.41 -8.60 -16.22
N LYS A 81 2.52 -7.84 -16.87
CA LYS A 81 2.88 -6.54 -17.44
C LYS A 81 3.42 -5.59 -16.37
N ALA A 82 2.82 -5.54 -15.18
CA ALA A 82 3.35 -4.76 -14.06
C ALA A 82 4.75 -5.23 -13.64
N VAL A 83 5.01 -6.53 -13.61
CA VAL A 83 6.34 -7.11 -13.35
C VAL A 83 7.37 -6.67 -14.39
N ASP A 84 7.01 -6.71 -15.69
CA ASP A 84 7.91 -6.29 -16.76
C ASP A 84 8.23 -4.80 -16.72
N ILE A 85 7.24 -3.97 -16.35
CA ILE A 85 7.44 -2.53 -16.12
C ILE A 85 8.39 -2.31 -14.93
N ALA A 86 8.18 -3.03 -13.82
CA ALA A 86 9.05 -2.94 -12.64
C ALA A 86 10.51 -3.26 -12.98
N ARG A 87 10.75 -4.35 -13.70
CA ARG A 87 12.09 -4.71 -14.20
C ARG A 87 12.73 -3.60 -15.04
N GLN A 88 11.94 -3.01 -15.95
CA GLN A 88 12.44 -1.96 -16.84
C GLN A 88 12.74 -0.62 -16.15
N LEU A 89 12.02 -0.33 -15.05
CA LEU A 89 12.21 0.89 -14.25
C LEU A 89 13.12 0.69 -13.02
N GLY A 90 13.59 -0.54 -12.78
CA GLY A 90 14.46 -0.87 -11.66
C GLY A 90 13.73 -0.88 -10.30
N ALA A 91 12.40 -1.04 -10.30
CA ALA A 91 11.63 -1.26 -9.07
C ALA A 91 11.75 -2.72 -8.62
N MET A 92 11.70 -2.95 -7.31
CA MET A 92 11.80 -4.29 -6.75
C MET A 92 10.43 -4.88 -6.35
N ASP A 93 9.40 -4.05 -6.28
CA ASP A 93 8.10 -4.44 -5.78
C ASP A 93 7.00 -4.20 -6.83
N VAL A 94 6.09 -5.16 -6.93
CA VAL A 94 4.85 -5.03 -7.69
C VAL A 94 3.68 -5.21 -6.73
N THR A 95 2.79 -4.22 -6.66
CA THR A 95 1.57 -4.29 -5.86
C THR A 95 0.43 -4.84 -6.69
N ILE A 96 -0.16 -5.93 -6.25
CA ILE A 96 -1.41 -6.46 -6.81
C ILE A 96 -2.58 -5.94 -6.01
N ARG A 97 -3.36 -5.05 -6.61
CA ARG A 97 -4.58 -4.47 -5.99
C ARG A 97 -5.78 -5.38 -6.29
N LEU A 98 -6.19 -6.18 -5.29
CA LEU A 98 -7.25 -7.19 -5.40
C LEU A 98 -8.67 -6.58 -5.29
N PHE A 99 -8.86 -5.34 -5.75
CA PHE A 99 -10.09 -4.57 -5.49
C PHE A 99 -11.26 -4.92 -6.44
N SER A 100 -11.03 -5.74 -7.47
CA SER A 100 -12.09 -6.35 -8.28
C SER A 100 -12.62 -7.66 -7.69
N ASP A 101 -11.81 -8.34 -6.87
CA ASP A 101 -12.12 -9.67 -6.37
C ASP A 101 -12.89 -9.60 -5.05
N GLY A 102 -14.15 -10.05 -5.08
CA GLY A 102 -15.05 -9.96 -3.95
C GLY A 102 -16.49 -10.29 -4.32
N PHE A 103 -17.43 -9.90 -3.47
CA PHE A 103 -18.85 -10.16 -3.67
C PHE A 103 -19.72 -9.05 -3.05
N ASP A 104 -20.98 -8.96 -3.48
CA ASP A 104 -21.91 -7.92 -3.03
C ASP A 104 -23.14 -8.50 -2.32
N TYR A 105 -23.48 -9.77 -2.58
CA TYR A 105 -24.69 -10.42 -2.06
C TYR A 105 -24.39 -11.80 -1.46
N PRO A 106 -25.17 -12.28 -0.51
CA PRO A 106 -25.14 -13.69 -0.09
C PRO A 106 -25.35 -14.63 -1.30
N PHE A 107 -24.69 -15.77 -1.29
CA PHE A 107 -24.73 -16.77 -2.37
C PHE A 107 -24.18 -16.31 -3.72
N HIS A 108 -23.47 -15.18 -3.76
CA HIS A 108 -22.93 -14.61 -4.99
C HIS A 108 -21.76 -15.41 -5.57
N ILE A 109 -20.96 -16.01 -4.72
CA ILE A 109 -19.77 -16.80 -5.09
C ILE A 109 -19.66 -18.08 -4.23
N ASP A 110 -18.95 -19.08 -4.73
CA ASP A 110 -18.40 -20.16 -3.90
C ASP A 110 -17.10 -19.68 -3.26
N TYR A 111 -17.09 -19.48 -1.96
CA TYR A 111 -15.96 -18.84 -1.25
C TYR A 111 -14.69 -19.66 -1.30
N ALA A 112 -14.78 -21.00 -1.20
CA ALA A 112 -13.63 -21.89 -1.21
C ALA A 112 -12.98 -21.94 -2.60
N THR A 113 -13.78 -22.12 -3.65
CA THR A 113 -13.31 -22.13 -5.04
C THR A 113 -12.72 -20.77 -5.43
N HIS A 114 -13.36 -19.68 -5.00
CA HIS A 114 -12.86 -18.31 -5.25
C HIS A 114 -11.49 -18.08 -4.61
N TRP A 115 -11.31 -18.48 -3.34
CA TRP A 115 -10.05 -18.37 -2.62
C TRP A 115 -8.93 -19.21 -3.26
N ASN A 116 -9.19 -20.47 -3.58
CA ASN A 116 -8.23 -21.36 -4.25
C ASN A 116 -7.82 -20.83 -5.62
N THR A 117 -8.76 -20.24 -6.36
CA THR A 117 -8.50 -19.62 -7.66
C THR A 117 -7.57 -18.40 -7.51
N LEU A 118 -7.82 -17.57 -6.49
CA LEU A 118 -6.99 -16.42 -6.17
C LEU A 118 -5.54 -16.84 -5.84
N ILE A 119 -5.36 -17.85 -4.96
CA ILE A 119 -4.04 -18.41 -4.63
C ILE A 119 -3.31 -18.82 -5.91
N SER A 120 -3.96 -19.58 -6.79
CA SER A 120 -3.37 -20.07 -8.04
C SER A 120 -2.91 -18.94 -8.95
N SER A 121 -3.74 -17.89 -9.09
CA SER A 121 -3.45 -16.74 -9.93
C SER A 121 -2.26 -15.95 -9.42
N ILE A 122 -2.25 -15.59 -8.12
CA ILE A 122 -1.15 -14.85 -7.52
C ILE A 122 0.15 -15.67 -7.54
N LYS A 123 0.07 -16.98 -7.28
CA LYS A 123 1.22 -17.88 -7.38
C LYS A 123 1.82 -17.90 -8.79
N THR A 124 0.99 -17.81 -9.82
CA THR A 124 1.44 -17.74 -11.23
C THR A 124 2.21 -16.44 -11.50
N ILE A 125 1.72 -15.30 -11.01
CA ILE A 125 2.42 -14.01 -11.11
C ILE A 125 3.71 -14.04 -10.31
N ALA A 126 3.68 -14.56 -9.08
CA ALA A 126 4.85 -14.62 -8.21
C ALA A 126 5.98 -15.51 -8.76
N LYS A 127 5.64 -16.61 -9.44
CA LYS A 127 6.62 -17.43 -10.18
C LYS A 127 7.24 -16.64 -11.32
N TYR A 128 6.45 -15.90 -12.08
CA TYR A 128 6.95 -15.05 -13.18
C TYR A 128 7.84 -13.91 -12.66
N ALA A 129 7.52 -13.35 -11.51
CA ALA A 129 8.25 -12.27 -10.86
C ALA A 129 9.59 -12.72 -10.21
N SER A 130 9.70 -14.02 -9.85
CA SER A 130 10.88 -14.57 -9.18
C SER A 130 12.09 -14.65 -10.13
N PRO A 131 13.33 -14.46 -9.61
CA PRO A 131 13.69 -14.19 -8.20
C PRO A 131 13.77 -12.69 -7.86
N ASP A 132 13.69 -11.81 -8.84
CA ASP A 132 14.12 -10.40 -8.79
C ASP A 132 13.03 -9.41 -8.36
N ILE A 133 11.75 -9.79 -8.48
CA ILE A 133 10.62 -8.91 -8.14
C ILE A 133 9.77 -9.53 -7.03
N ASN A 134 9.45 -8.73 -6.04
CA ASN A 134 8.48 -9.05 -5.00
C ASN A 134 7.06 -8.77 -5.48
N VAL A 135 6.11 -9.59 -5.03
CA VAL A 135 4.68 -9.42 -5.27
C VAL A 135 4.01 -9.06 -3.95
N ALA A 136 3.58 -7.83 -3.80
CA ALA A 136 2.93 -7.31 -2.63
C ALA A 136 1.40 -7.32 -2.82
N ILE A 137 0.68 -7.99 -1.94
CA ILE A 137 -0.78 -8.08 -1.98
C ILE A 137 -1.37 -6.90 -1.23
N ALA A 138 -2.12 -6.04 -1.92
CA ALA A 138 -2.90 -4.98 -1.29
C ALA A 138 -4.24 -5.53 -0.82
N TYR A 139 -4.58 -5.25 0.44
CA TYR A 139 -5.88 -5.60 1.01
C TYR A 139 -6.72 -4.35 1.30
N LYS A 140 -8.04 -4.53 1.26
CA LYS A 140 -9.03 -3.50 1.56
C LYS A 140 -10.33 -4.20 1.99
N PRO A 141 -11.08 -3.71 2.99
CA PRO A 141 -12.26 -4.43 3.45
C PRO A 141 -13.45 -4.36 2.47
N ARG A 142 -13.58 -3.27 1.74
CA ARG A 142 -14.69 -2.97 0.80
C ARG A 142 -14.26 -1.95 -0.25
N GLU A 143 -15.10 -1.65 -1.19
CA GLU A 143 -14.93 -0.74 -2.33
C GLU A 143 -13.95 -1.23 -3.41
N PRO A 144 -14.46 -1.27 -4.63
CA PRO A 144 -15.83 -0.95 -5.08
C PRO A 144 -16.87 -2.03 -4.73
N ARG A 145 -16.44 -3.22 -4.31
CA ARG A 145 -17.32 -4.29 -3.83
C ARG A 145 -17.74 -4.05 -2.38
N LYS A 146 -18.89 -4.58 -1.98
CA LYS A 146 -19.35 -4.55 -0.59
C LYS A 146 -18.43 -5.36 0.33
N PHE A 147 -17.92 -6.48 -0.18
CA PHE A 147 -16.97 -7.35 0.51
C PHE A 147 -15.83 -7.71 -0.44
N LEU A 148 -14.62 -7.29 -0.13
CA LEU A 148 -13.43 -7.74 -0.85
C LEU A 148 -12.90 -9.06 -0.25
N THR A 149 -12.37 -9.91 -1.10
CA THR A 149 -11.88 -11.25 -0.71
C THR A 149 -10.78 -11.16 0.33
N VAL A 150 -9.79 -10.30 0.09
CA VAL A 150 -8.70 -10.04 1.04
C VAL A 150 -9.01 -8.74 1.78
N SER A 151 -9.75 -8.85 2.87
CA SER A 151 -10.38 -7.73 3.57
C SER A 151 -9.69 -7.29 4.87
N SER A 152 -8.62 -7.97 5.26
CA SER A 152 -7.90 -7.72 6.52
C SER A 152 -6.44 -8.17 6.43
N VAL A 153 -5.61 -7.67 7.36
CA VAL A 153 -4.22 -8.11 7.48
C VAL A 153 -4.10 -9.62 7.72
N GLY A 154 -5.02 -10.18 8.51
CA GLY A 154 -5.07 -11.63 8.78
C GLY A 154 -5.30 -12.44 7.50
N LYS A 155 -6.28 -12.06 6.66
CA LYS A 155 -6.53 -12.71 5.37
C LYS A 155 -5.35 -12.51 4.38
N ALA A 156 -4.75 -11.32 4.36
CA ALA A 156 -3.57 -11.07 3.50
C ALA A 156 -2.39 -11.98 3.90
N LEU A 157 -2.15 -12.13 5.19
CA LEU A 157 -1.10 -13.03 5.69
C LEU A 157 -1.41 -14.50 5.43
N SER A 158 -2.67 -14.95 5.63
CA SER A 158 -3.10 -16.30 5.28
C SER A 158 -2.85 -16.60 3.80
N LEU A 159 -3.24 -15.68 2.91
CA LEU A 159 -2.98 -15.81 1.48
C LEU A 159 -1.47 -15.96 1.17
N CYS A 160 -0.62 -15.15 1.80
CA CYS A 160 0.83 -15.27 1.65
C CYS A 160 1.35 -16.63 2.13
N GLN A 161 0.83 -17.15 3.25
CA GLN A 161 1.22 -18.45 3.81
C GLN A 161 0.82 -19.61 2.90
N GLU A 162 -0.39 -19.58 2.35
CA GLU A 162 -0.89 -20.62 1.44
C GLU A 162 -0.20 -20.60 0.07
N ILE A 163 0.16 -19.42 -0.44
CA ILE A 163 1.00 -19.30 -1.64
C ILE A 163 2.41 -19.86 -1.38
N ALA A 164 2.93 -19.73 -0.16
CA ALA A 164 4.20 -20.27 0.31
C ALA A 164 5.42 -19.88 -0.53
N MET A 165 5.47 -18.66 -1.04
CA MET A 165 6.61 -18.11 -1.79
C MET A 165 7.27 -16.97 -1.04
N LYS A 166 8.62 -16.91 -1.07
CA LYS A 166 9.41 -15.89 -0.35
C LYS A 166 9.16 -14.48 -0.89
N ASN A 167 9.02 -14.37 -2.20
CA ASN A 167 8.76 -13.10 -2.91
C ASN A 167 7.27 -12.69 -2.92
N VAL A 168 6.42 -13.27 -2.07
CA VAL A 168 5.05 -12.83 -1.85
C VAL A 168 4.92 -12.26 -0.45
N GLY A 169 4.41 -11.05 -0.35
CA GLY A 169 4.18 -10.30 0.89
C GLY A 169 2.96 -9.40 0.78
N VAL A 170 2.88 -8.45 1.68
CA VAL A 170 1.71 -7.58 1.81
C VAL A 170 2.10 -6.12 1.58
N SER A 171 1.29 -5.42 0.84
CA SER A 171 1.22 -3.98 0.73
C SER A 171 0.12 -3.49 1.67
N MET A 172 0.51 -2.82 2.74
CA MET A 172 -0.42 -2.34 3.76
C MET A 172 -0.71 -0.86 3.55
N SER A 173 -1.98 -0.49 3.45
CA SER A 173 -2.43 0.90 3.50
C SER A 173 -2.92 1.25 4.90
N PHE A 174 -2.46 2.40 5.41
CA PHE A 174 -2.89 2.94 6.70
C PHE A 174 -4.42 3.13 6.74
N SER A 175 -5.01 3.78 5.72
CA SER A 175 -6.46 3.99 5.65
C SER A 175 -7.22 2.68 5.51
N HIS A 176 -6.74 1.72 4.73
CA HIS A 176 -7.44 0.42 4.57
C HIS A 176 -7.45 -0.39 5.88
N ALA A 177 -6.35 -0.35 6.67
CA ALA A 177 -6.34 -0.95 8.00
C ALA A 177 -7.38 -0.27 8.92
N MET A 178 -7.44 1.07 8.91
CA MET A 178 -8.44 1.82 9.66
C MET A 178 -9.87 1.47 9.23
N MET A 179 -10.14 1.33 7.93
CA MET A 179 -11.43 0.91 7.38
C MET A 179 -11.80 -0.53 7.77
N ALA A 180 -10.79 -1.39 7.97
CA ALA A 180 -10.97 -2.76 8.46
C ALA A 180 -11.14 -2.86 9.99
N TYR A 181 -11.17 -1.71 10.69
CA TYR A 181 -11.17 -1.61 12.15
C TYR A 181 -9.94 -2.27 12.80
N GLU A 182 -8.85 -2.33 12.08
CA GLU A 182 -7.54 -2.74 12.59
C GLU A 182 -6.79 -1.55 13.20
N ASN A 183 -5.86 -1.82 14.11
CA ASN A 183 -4.86 -0.84 14.49
C ASN A 183 -3.70 -0.92 13.47
N PRO A 184 -3.38 0.14 12.72
CA PRO A 184 -2.34 0.10 11.70
C PRO A 184 -0.95 -0.27 12.24
N ALA A 185 -0.62 0.12 13.46
CA ALA A 185 0.65 -0.21 14.10
C ALA A 185 0.75 -1.70 14.46
N GLU A 186 -0.35 -2.30 14.94
CA GLU A 186 -0.45 -3.74 15.17
C GLU A 186 -0.29 -4.51 13.85
N SER A 187 -0.96 -4.08 12.78
CA SER A 187 -0.84 -4.67 11.45
C SER A 187 0.62 -4.63 10.94
N ILE A 188 1.31 -3.50 11.10
CA ILE A 188 2.75 -3.35 10.79
C ILE A 188 3.59 -4.35 11.60
N ALA A 189 3.38 -4.42 12.92
CA ALA A 189 4.11 -5.32 13.79
C ALA A 189 3.91 -6.78 13.40
N PHE A 190 2.68 -7.17 13.10
CA PHE A 190 2.29 -8.52 12.71
C PHE A 190 2.93 -8.94 11.38
N LEU A 191 2.85 -8.09 10.36
CA LEU A 191 3.46 -8.33 9.05
C LEU A 191 4.99 -8.32 9.12
N SER A 192 5.59 -7.41 9.88
CA SER A 192 7.04 -7.32 10.06
C SER A 192 7.60 -8.57 10.75
N ARG A 193 6.93 -9.06 11.81
CA ARG A 193 7.31 -10.31 12.50
C ARG A 193 7.33 -11.51 11.54
N SER A 194 6.45 -11.52 10.55
CA SER A 194 6.32 -12.58 9.56
C SER A 194 7.24 -12.37 8.35
N ASN A 195 8.02 -11.29 8.29
CA ASN A 195 8.81 -10.85 7.13
C ASN A 195 7.95 -10.73 5.86
N LYS A 196 6.72 -10.21 6.02
CA LYS A 196 5.74 -10.07 4.95
C LYS A 196 5.30 -8.61 4.71
N LEU A 197 5.86 -7.63 5.40
CA LEU A 197 5.63 -6.21 5.13
C LEU A 197 6.56 -5.75 4.01
N PHE A 198 6.04 -5.66 2.79
CA PHE A 198 6.83 -5.24 1.62
C PHE A 198 6.66 -3.76 1.30
N GLN A 199 5.43 -3.24 1.37
CA GLN A 199 5.13 -1.84 1.09
C GLN A 199 4.17 -1.26 2.13
N VAL A 200 4.24 0.06 2.33
CA VAL A 200 3.32 0.80 3.19
C VAL A 200 2.84 2.05 2.47
N TYR A 201 1.52 2.23 2.45
CA TYR A 201 0.86 3.40 1.89
C TYR A 201 0.22 4.25 2.97
N PHE A 202 0.32 5.56 2.80
CA PHE A 202 -0.23 6.54 3.71
C PHE A 202 -1.25 7.43 3.00
N SER A 203 -2.47 7.34 3.45
CA SER A 203 -3.56 8.29 3.32
C SER A 203 -4.30 8.32 4.65
N ASP A 204 -5.25 9.22 4.81
CA ASP A 204 -6.09 9.28 6.00
C ASP A 204 -7.56 9.10 5.61
N CYS A 205 -8.41 8.73 6.57
CA CYS A 205 -9.83 8.47 6.33
C CYS A 205 -10.65 8.62 7.61
N TYR A 206 -11.97 8.71 7.45
CA TYR A 206 -12.94 8.65 8.54
C TYR A 206 -13.40 7.22 8.87
N ARG A 207 -12.74 6.19 8.35
CA ARG A 207 -12.96 4.74 8.56
C ARG A 207 -14.18 4.16 7.82
N PHE A 208 -15.08 4.97 7.31
CA PHE A 208 -16.26 4.48 6.59
C PHE A 208 -15.93 4.17 5.13
N ASP A 209 -15.20 5.06 4.49
CA ASP A 209 -14.83 5.01 3.08
C ASP A 209 -13.33 5.23 2.90
N ASP A 210 -12.81 4.95 1.70
CA ASP A 210 -11.44 5.27 1.32
C ASP A 210 -11.36 6.74 0.91
N ASP A 211 -11.37 7.62 1.92
CA ASP A 211 -11.39 9.07 1.70
C ASP A 211 -10.12 9.60 1.03
N ALA A 212 -9.04 8.85 1.09
CA ALA A 212 -7.72 9.17 0.50
C ALA A 212 -7.22 10.59 0.87
N LEU A 213 -7.39 10.99 2.15
CA LEU A 213 -7.03 12.30 2.69
C LEU A 213 -5.53 12.40 3.00
N MET A 214 -5.08 13.60 3.34
CA MET A 214 -3.69 13.84 3.76
C MET A 214 -3.37 13.10 5.07
N PRO A 215 -2.30 12.27 5.14
CA PRO A 215 -1.89 11.57 6.36
C PRO A 215 -1.74 12.51 7.55
N GLY A 216 -2.32 12.10 8.69
CA GLY A 216 -2.29 12.84 9.94
C GLY A 216 -3.26 14.03 10.01
N SER A 217 -4.18 14.15 9.06
CA SER A 217 -5.21 15.19 9.09
C SER A 217 -6.45 14.80 9.92
N VAL A 218 -6.65 13.51 10.14
CA VAL A 218 -7.78 12.94 10.90
C VAL A 218 -7.26 12.07 12.04
N ASN A 219 -6.45 11.05 11.75
CA ASN A 219 -6.00 10.03 12.70
C ASN A 219 -4.51 10.21 13.07
N MET A 220 -4.18 11.34 13.67
CA MET A 220 -2.80 11.73 13.98
C MET A 220 -2.11 10.77 14.97
N TRP A 221 -2.81 10.31 16.02
CA TRP A 221 -2.24 9.44 17.04
C TRP A 221 -1.93 8.05 16.50
N GLU A 222 -2.85 7.49 15.74
CA GLU A 222 -2.66 6.19 15.07
C GLU A 222 -1.53 6.26 14.03
N LEU A 223 -1.42 7.39 13.30
CA LEU A 223 -0.30 7.60 12.38
C LEU A 223 1.04 7.64 13.10
N MET A 224 1.12 8.32 14.25
CA MET A 224 2.35 8.33 15.04
C MET A 224 2.75 6.95 15.52
N GLU A 225 1.79 6.19 16.01
CA GLU A 225 2.04 4.82 16.45
C GLU A 225 2.51 3.94 15.28
N ALA A 226 1.88 4.04 14.11
CA ALA A 226 2.29 3.33 12.91
C ALA A 226 3.74 3.67 12.49
N LEU A 227 4.10 4.96 12.47
CA LEU A 227 5.46 5.41 12.17
C LEU A 227 6.47 4.93 13.21
N MET A 228 6.10 4.91 14.50
CA MET A 228 6.94 4.34 15.57
C MET A 228 7.23 2.86 15.32
N TYR A 229 6.22 2.07 14.94
CA TYR A 229 6.41 0.66 14.65
C TYR A 229 7.24 0.43 13.39
N LEU A 230 7.12 1.24 12.35
CA LEU A 230 8.01 1.18 11.19
C LEU A 230 9.48 1.46 11.57
N LYS A 231 9.73 2.44 12.46
CA LYS A 231 11.08 2.68 13.02
C LYS A 231 11.58 1.49 13.84
N THR A 232 10.76 0.99 14.74
CA THR A 232 11.12 -0.11 15.67
C THR A 232 11.39 -1.40 14.92
N THR A 233 10.62 -1.72 13.88
CA THR A 233 10.78 -2.90 13.04
C THR A 233 11.87 -2.72 11.96
N LYS A 234 12.46 -1.51 11.88
CA LYS A 234 13.52 -1.15 10.91
C LYS A 234 13.07 -1.34 9.46
N TYR A 235 11.84 -0.97 9.17
CA TYR A 235 11.32 -0.99 7.80
C TYR A 235 12.24 -0.21 6.86
N LYS A 236 12.51 -0.76 5.68
CA LYS A 236 13.48 -0.23 4.71
C LYS A 236 12.84 0.26 3.40
N GLY A 237 11.55 0.04 3.22
CA GLY A 237 10.81 0.48 2.04
C GLY A 237 10.47 1.97 2.07
N TYR A 238 9.78 2.41 1.05
CA TYR A 238 9.29 3.78 0.93
C TYR A 238 8.03 3.99 1.80
N LEU A 239 7.85 5.23 2.30
CA LEU A 239 6.58 5.71 2.84
C LEU A 239 5.81 6.33 1.68
N THR A 240 4.94 5.55 1.06
CA THR A 240 4.25 5.94 -0.16
C THR A 240 2.98 6.73 0.17
N LEU A 241 2.79 7.90 -0.44
CA LEU A 241 1.53 8.62 -0.36
C LEU A 241 0.52 8.02 -1.33
N ASP A 242 -0.68 7.73 -0.84
CA ASP A 242 -1.81 7.21 -1.61
C ASP A 242 -3.04 8.10 -1.39
N MET A 243 -3.01 9.30 -1.96
CA MET A 243 -4.02 10.34 -1.77
C MET A 243 -4.73 10.70 -3.07
N MET A 244 -5.96 11.17 -2.95
CA MET A 244 -6.75 11.64 -4.10
C MET A 244 -7.29 13.06 -3.88
N PRO A 245 -6.42 14.09 -3.92
CA PRO A 245 -6.79 15.48 -3.60
C PRO A 245 -7.49 16.19 -4.78
N PHE A 246 -8.67 15.74 -5.18
CA PHE A 246 -9.37 16.26 -6.35
C PHE A 246 -10.11 17.60 -6.13
N ARG A 247 -10.27 18.06 -4.87
CA ARG A 247 -10.95 19.33 -4.51
C ARG A 247 -10.01 20.43 -4.06
N ILE A 248 -8.72 20.15 -4.01
CA ILE A 248 -7.67 21.07 -3.54
C ILE A 248 -6.46 20.97 -4.47
N ASP A 249 -5.53 21.90 -4.34
CA ASP A 249 -4.28 21.84 -5.11
C ASP A 249 -3.48 20.57 -4.73
N PRO A 250 -3.23 19.66 -5.68
CA PRO A 250 -2.60 18.37 -5.37
C PRO A 250 -1.13 18.51 -4.95
N VAL A 251 -0.42 19.53 -5.44
CA VAL A 251 0.99 19.75 -5.08
C VAL A 251 1.09 20.24 -3.64
N GLN A 252 0.25 21.20 -3.26
CA GLN A 252 0.19 21.70 -1.88
C GLN A 252 -0.27 20.61 -0.92
N ALA A 253 -1.27 19.81 -1.30
CA ALA A 253 -1.71 18.66 -0.50
C ALA A 253 -0.57 17.65 -0.26
N CYS A 254 0.21 17.31 -1.29
CA CYS A 254 1.38 16.46 -1.16
C CYS A 254 2.46 17.08 -0.27
N GLN A 255 2.70 18.38 -0.38
CA GLN A 255 3.66 19.09 0.48
C GLN A 255 3.28 19.01 1.96
N ILE A 256 2.01 19.22 2.29
CA ILE A 256 1.50 19.09 3.66
C ILE A 256 1.61 17.64 4.13
N ALA A 257 1.21 16.67 3.33
CA ALA A 257 1.28 15.25 3.66
C ALA A 257 2.72 14.80 3.97
N VAL A 258 3.68 15.15 3.11
CA VAL A 258 5.11 14.88 3.35
C VAL A 258 5.58 15.60 4.61
N GLY A 259 5.17 16.86 4.80
CA GLY A 259 5.50 17.65 5.99
C GLY A 259 5.04 16.96 7.27
N ASN A 260 3.80 16.47 7.31
CA ASN A 260 3.24 15.74 8.45
C ASN A 260 4.07 14.48 8.77
N LEU A 261 4.34 13.64 7.77
CA LEU A 261 5.14 12.42 7.95
C LEU A 261 6.55 12.74 8.49
N LEU A 262 7.22 13.75 7.93
CA LEU A 262 8.57 14.16 8.36
C LEU A 262 8.57 14.75 9.77
N ILE A 263 7.59 15.59 10.13
CA ILE A 263 7.46 16.16 11.47
C ILE A 263 7.29 15.05 12.50
N PHE A 264 6.35 14.12 12.26
CA PHE A 264 6.11 13.01 13.20
C PHE A 264 7.30 12.07 13.27
N TRP A 265 7.92 11.76 12.14
CA TRP A 265 9.13 10.93 12.12
C TRP A 265 10.26 11.53 12.96
N LYS A 266 10.50 12.86 12.83
CA LYS A 266 11.50 13.58 13.60
C LYS A 266 11.14 13.65 15.10
N LYS A 267 9.88 13.88 15.44
CA LYS A 267 9.43 13.88 16.85
C LYS A 267 9.67 12.52 17.50
N LEU A 268 9.43 11.42 16.80
CA LEU A 268 9.68 10.07 17.28
C LEU A 268 11.19 9.76 17.54
N GLU A 269 12.12 10.58 17.04
CA GLU A 269 13.54 10.45 17.40
C GLU A 269 13.82 10.82 18.85
N LYS A 270 12.97 11.64 19.44
CA LYS A 270 13.05 12.06 20.85
C LYS A 270 12.34 11.08 21.80
N LEU A 271 11.68 10.05 21.29
CA LEU A 271 10.93 9.09 22.09
C LEU A 271 11.88 8.15 22.85
N ASP A 272 11.80 8.16 24.18
CA ASP A 272 12.43 7.11 24.99
C ASP A 272 11.62 5.81 24.89
N THR A 273 12.07 4.95 23.98
CA THR A 273 11.45 3.65 23.76
C THR A 273 11.61 2.70 24.94
N THR A 274 12.58 2.93 25.83
CA THR A 274 12.78 2.11 27.03
C THR A 274 11.73 2.45 28.08
N GLU A 275 11.47 3.73 28.31
CA GLU A 275 10.42 4.22 29.20
C GLU A 275 9.04 3.71 28.72
N LEU A 276 8.75 3.88 27.43
CA LEU A 276 7.50 3.41 26.84
C LEU A 276 7.31 1.90 27.00
N ARG A 277 8.35 1.10 26.76
CA ARG A 277 8.28 -0.36 26.92
C ARG A 277 8.02 -0.79 28.36
N LYS A 278 8.48 -0.02 29.36
CA LYS A 278 8.16 -0.31 30.77
C LYS A 278 6.66 -0.12 31.03
N ALA A 279 6.07 1.00 30.57
CA ALA A 279 4.64 1.23 30.68
C ALA A 279 3.82 0.16 29.94
N GLN A 280 4.23 -0.22 28.74
CA GLN A 280 3.57 -1.28 27.94
C GLN A 280 3.61 -2.66 28.63
N LYS A 281 4.70 -3.01 29.33
CA LYS A 281 4.81 -4.29 30.05
C LYS A 281 3.79 -4.40 31.20
N THR A 282 3.43 -3.30 31.82
CA THR A 282 2.43 -3.24 32.87
C THR A 282 1.05 -2.86 32.36
N MET A 283 0.90 -2.71 31.05
CA MET A 283 -0.32 -2.25 30.38
C MET A 283 -0.82 -0.89 30.91
N ASP A 284 0.10 -0.03 31.37
CA ASP A 284 -0.20 1.30 31.89
C ASP A 284 -0.44 2.27 30.71
N ALA A 285 -1.71 2.36 30.31
CA ALA A 285 -2.13 3.25 29.25
C ALA A 285 -1.95 4.73 29.60
N VAL A 286 -2.11 5.10 30.88
CA VAL A 286 -1.97 6.50 31.35
C VAL A 286 -0.51 6.93 31.21
N GLU A 287 0.42 6.11 31.66
CA GLU A 287 1.84 6.42 31.56
C GLU A 287 2.31 6.43 30.10
N SER A 288 1.86 5.47 29.28
CA SER A 288 2.12 5.46 27.84
C SER A 288 1.68 6.76 27.16
N GLN A 289 0.47 7.24 27.47
CA GLN A 289 -0.05 8.50 26.92
C GLN A 289 0.74 9.74 27.41
N LYS A 290 1.19 9.77 28.66
CA LYS A 290 2.04 10.86 29.18
C LYS A 290 3.37 10.93 28.42
N ILE A 291 4.01 9.78 28.17
CA ILE A 291 5.27 9.69 27.42
C ILE A 291 5.09 10.22 25.99
N ILE A 292 4.08 9.74 25.26
CA ILE A 292 3.80 10.17 23.90
C ILE A 292 3.42 11.66 23.83
N ARG A 293 2.57 12.13 24.74
CA ARG A 293 2.18 13.54 24.82
C ARG A 293 3.39 14.47 25.05
N ARG A 294 4.37 14.05 25.86
CA ARG A 294 5.62 14.79 26.09
C ARG A 294 6.38 14.98 24.76
N VAL A 295 6.51 13.91 23.97
CA VAL A 295 7.18 13.96 22.66
C VAL A 295 6.44 14.87 21.67
N MET A 296 5.10 14.86 21.71
CA MET A 296 4.29 15.63 20.78
C MET A 296 4.26 17.13 21.08
N LEU A 297 4.12 17.50 22.36
CA LEU A 297 3.83 18.88 22.77
C LEU A 297 5.06 19.67 23.22
N GLN A 298 6.16 19.00 23.56
CA GLN A 298 7.38 19.64 24.08
C GLN A 298 8.51 19.70 23.04
N GLY A 299 8.24 19.48 21.77
CA GLY A 299 9.24 19.37 20.71
C GLY A 299 9.48 20.64 19.88
#